data_ecad6b84409faea0352f13d4e0215d5b
#
_entry.id   ecad6b84409faea0352f13d4e0215d5b
#
_cell.length_a   1.000
_cell.length_b   1.000
_cell.length_c   1.000
_cell.angle_alpha   90.00
_cell.angle_beta   90.00
_cell.angle_gamma   90.00
#
_symmetry.space_group_name_H-M   'P 1'
#
loop_
_entity.id
_entity.type
_entity.pdbx_description
1 polymer ?
#
loop_
_entity_poly.entity_id
_entity_poly.type
_entity_poly.pdbx_seq_one_letter_code
_entity_poly.pdbx_strand_id
1 'polypeptide(L)'
;MPKVSVILPIYNVEPYLQEALDSVVNQTLKDIEIICVNDGSKDNSLAIMQEYAEKDNRIKIISKPNSGYGHTMNVGIDAATGEYIGIVEPDDYVKLDMYETLYNLAEANQVDLIKADFYRFKGNGKELKLEYNQLSKDKSYYGKVLDPKENPEVFRFIMNTWSGIYKREFLNKYHIRHNETPGASFQDNGFWFQTFCRAERIYFVNQPFYMNRRDNPNSSVHDRGKVYCASEEYKYIYGFLEKNPELKERYIYMYSLKKFHNYNFTLSRIGEEFYQEFLQHYSEEFRKARNNGELDKKLFSQNEWKKLNEIIESPDTYYKKYYVHKNGEVKSKNEMTKNIAQKALYCLKNEGIMYTLDKIKEKLLG
;
A
#
# COMPACT_ATOMS: atom_id res chain seq x y z
N MET A 1 -21.02 -20.84 7.12
CA MET A 1 -19.69 -20.18 7.22
C MET A 1 -19.73 -19.00 6.27
N PRO A 2 -19.40 -17.78 6.69
CA PRO A 2 -19.40 -16.62 5.81
C PRO A 2 -18.47 -16.84 4.60
N LYS A 3 -18.83 -16.26 3.47
CA LYS A 3 -17.99 -16.28 2.27
C LYS A 3 -16.78 -15.38 2.42
N VAL A 4 -16.98 -14.18 2.99
CA VAL A 4 -15.90 -13.21 3.23
C VAL A 4 -15.99 -12.66 4.65
N SER A 5 -14.84 -12.63 5.34
CA SER A 5 -14.65 -11.86 6.57
C SER A 5 -14.03 -10.52 6.19
N VAL A 6 -14.74 -9.43 6.43
CA VAL A 6 -14.25 -8.07 6.16
C VAL A 6 -13.69 -7.48 7.44
N ILE A 7 -12.40 -7.18 7.47
CA ILE A 7 -11.68 -6.64 8.64
C ILE A 7 -11.54 -5.12 8.49
N LEU A 8 -11.95 -4.37 9.53
CA LEU A 8 -11.73 -2.95 9.65
C LEU A 8 -10.85 -2.67 10.89
N PRO A 9 -9.58 -2.23 10.73
CA PRO A 9 -8.71 -1.82 11.84
C PRO A 9 -9.02 -0.37 12.23
N ILE A 10 -9.63 -0.15 13.40
CA ILE A 10 -10.22 1.14 13.78
C ILE A 10 -9.42 1.79 14.90
N TYR A 11 -8.92 3.02 14.64
CA TYR A 11 -8.28 3.86 15.64
C TYR A 11 -8.46 5.35 15.34
N ASN A 12 -9.28 6.06 16.13
CA ASN A 12 -9.53 7.49 16.04
C ASN A 12 -9.89 7.95 14.61
N VAL A 13 -10.98 7.41 14.04
CA VAL A 13 -11.43 7.65 12.66
C VAL A 13 -12.90 8.05 12.59
N GLU A 14 -13.44 8.60 13.67
CA GLU A 14 -14.85 9.05 13.80
C GLU A 14 -15.39 9.76 12.54
N PRO A 15 -14.66 10.74 11.90
CA PRO A 15 -15.20 11.49 10.78
C PRO A 15 -15.47 10.66 9.50
N TYR A 16 -14.89 9.46 9.39
CA TYR A 16 -14.93 8.64 8.18
C TYR A 16 -15.63 7.30 8.39
N LEU A 17 -15.70 6.83 9.63
CA LEU A 17 -16.09 5.46 9.96
C LEU A 17 -17.50 5.09 9.49
N GLN A 18 -18.44 6.03 9.51
CA GLN A 18 -19.81 5.77 9.03
C GLN A 18 -19.82 5.44 7.52
N GLU A 19 -19.09 6.21 6.69
CA GLU A 19 -19.00 5.95 5.25
C GLU A 19 -18.36 4.58 4.96
N ALA A 20 -17.30 4.22 5.70
CA ALA A 20 -16.68 2.91 5.61
C ALA A 20 -17.66 1.78 5.95
N LEU A 21 -18.35 1.88 7.12
CA LEU A 21 -19.31 0.87 7.57
C LEU A 21 -20.49 0.76 6.61
N ASP A 22 -21.07 1.89 6.16
CA ASP A 22 -22.16 1.90 5.19
C ASP A 22 -21.80 1.15 3.91
N SER A 23 -20.57 1.31 3.42
CA SER A 23 -20.10 0.64 2.22
C SER A 23 -19.99 -0.89 2.39
N VAL A 24 -19.72 -1.35 3.62
CA VAL A 24 -19.56 -2.79 3.91
C VAL A 24 -20.89 -3.45 4.27
N VAL A 25 -21.74 -2.83 5.10
CA VAL A 25 -23.04 -3.42 5.49
C VAL A 25 -23.99 -3.53 4.30
N ASN A 26 -23.87 -2.61 3.33
CA ASN A 26 -24.70 -2.58 2.12
C ASN A 26 -24.15 -3.43 0.95
N GLN A 27 -23.08 -4.22 1.14
CA GLN A 27 -22.58 -5.08 0.08
C GLN A 27 -23.68 -5.98 -0.51
N THR A 28 -23.59 -6.24 -1.82
CA THR A 28 -24.52 -7.16 -2.53
C THR A 28 -24.35 -8.59 -2.04
N LEU A 29 -23.13 -9.01 -1.73
CA LEU A 29 -22.83 -10.27 -1.05
C LEU A 29 -23.32 -10.20 0.40
N LYS A 30 -24.41 -10.90 0.74
CA LYS A 30 -24.99 -10.88 2.09
C LYS A 30 -24.33 -11.84 3.07
N ASP A 31 -23.72 -12.89 2.57
CA ASP A 31 -23.07 -13.92 3.38
C ASP A 31 -21.62 -13.50 3.74
N ILE A 32 -21.51 -12.40 4.49
CA ILE A 32 -20.27 -11.85 5.02
C ILE A 32 -20.34 -11.71 6.53
N GLU A 33 -19.20 -11.72 7.21
CA GLU A 33 -19.02 -11.18 8.56
C GLU A 33 -18.16 -9.92 8.51
N ILE A 34 -18.39 -8.99 9.42
CA ILE A 34 -17.73 -7.70 9.50
C ILE A 34 -17.02 -7.63 10.84
N ILE A 35 -15.70 -7.61 10.84
CA ILE A 35 -14.89 -7.64 12.06
C ILE A 35 -14.28 -6.26 12.28
N CYS A 36 -14.89 -5.49 13.17
CA CYS A 36 -14.42 -4.17 13.58
C CYS A 36 -13.46 -4.33 14.76
N VAL A 37 -12.16 -4.10 14.55
CA VAL A 37 -11.15 -4.20 15.60
C VAL A 37 -10.79 -2.80 16.07
N ASN A 38 -11.30 -2.41 17.25
CA ASN A 38 -11.00 -1.15 17.90
C ASN A 38 -9.66 -1.21 18.63
N ASP A 39 -8.70 -0.45 18.18
CA ASP A 39 -7.34 -0.34 18.74
C ASP A 39 -7.25 0.74 19.84
N GLY A 40 -8.25 0.78 20.75
CA GLY A 40 -8.28 1.70 21.86
C GLY A 40 -8.54 3.15 21.44
N SER A 41 -9.50 3.38 20.53
CA SER A 41 -9.94 4.72 20.11
C SER A 41 -10.39 5.56 21.29
N LYS A 42 -10.11 6.86 21.24
CA LYS A 42 -10.45 7.87 22.25
C LYS A 42 -11.53 8.84 21.78
N ASP A 43 -11.90 8.75 20.51
CA ASP A 43 -13.01 9.48 19.88
C ASP A 43 -14.30 8.64 19.90
N ASN A 44 -15.34 9.06 19.18
CA ASN A 44 -16.62 8.35 19.14
C ASN A 44 -16.60 7.09 18.24
N SER A 45 -15.46 6.65 17.71
CA SER A 45 -15.39 5.47 16.84
C SER A 45 -16.02 4.22 17.47
N LEU A 46 -15.80 3.97 18.78
CA LEU A 46 -16.40 2.82 19.46
C LEU A 46 -17.93 2.93 19.55
N ALA A 47 -18.46 4.11 19.84
CA ALA A 47 -19.91 4.33 19.91
C ALA A 47 -20.56 4.11 18.53
N ILE A 48 -19.94 4.58 17.45
CA ILE A 48 -20.41 4.35 16.08
C ILE A 48 -20.45 2.85 15.76
N MET A 49 -19.38 2.10 16.07
CA MET A 49 -19.38 0.64 15.86
C MET A 49 -20.50 -0.06 16.60
N GLN A 50 -20.77 0.34 17.87
CA GLN A 50 -21.82 -0.24 18.68
C GLN A 50 -23.21 0.02 18.08
N GLU A 51 -23.47 1.24 17.61
CA GLU A 51 -24.72 1.59 16.92
C GLU A 51 -24.95 0.74 15.66
N TYR A 52 -23.90 0.47 14.88
CA TYR A 52 -24.01 -0.39 13.70
C TYR A 52 -24.21 -1.87 14.08
N ALA A 53 -23.54 -2.36 15.12
CA ALA A 53 -23.66 -3.74 15.58
C ALA A 53 -25.05 -4.04 16.18
N GLU A 54 -25.72 -3.05 16.78
CA GLU A 54 -27.13 -3.19 17.22
C GLU A 54 -28.09 -3.38 16.03
N LYS A 55 -27.77 -2.86 14.86
CA LYS A 55 -28.62 -2.90 13.66
C LYS A 55 -28.28 -4.06 12.72
N ASP A 56 -27.04 -4.59 12.77
CA ASP A 56 -26.54 -5.62 11.88
C ASP A 56 -25.75 -6.68 12.65
N ASN A 57 -26.34 -7.87 12.78
CA ASN A 57 -25.77 -9.00 13.54
C ASN A 57 -24.54 -9.64 12.89
N ARG A 58 -24.19 -9.24 11.67
CA ARG A 58 -22.95 -9.65 10.99
C ARG A 58 -21.72 -8.93 11.54
N ILE A 59 -21.91 -7.82 12.27
CA ILE A 59 -20.83 -7.01 12.84
C ILE A 59 -20.37 -7.62 14.16
N LYS A 60 -19.07 -7.88 14.25
CA LYS A 60 -18.37 -8.31 15.47
C LYS A 60 -17.39 -7.21 15.88
N ILE A 61 -17.49 -6.75 17.11
CA ILE A 61 -16.58 -5.73 17.67
C ILE A 61 -15.58 -6.43 18.58
N ILE A 62 -14.28 -6.18 18.32
CA ILE A 62 -13.19 -6.59 19.20
C ILE A 62 -12.50 -5.31 19.67
N SER A 63 -12.60 -5.00 20.97
CA SER A 63 -11.92 -3.84 21.57
C SER A 63 -10.72 -4.28 22.37
N LYS A 64 -9.60 -3.60 22.17
CA LYS A 64 -8.34 -3.87 22.86
C LYS A 64 -7.58 -2.57 23.16
N PRO A 65 -6.59 -2.58 24.07
CA PRO A 65 -5.66 -1.47 24.21
C PRO A 65 -4.90 -1.22 22.90
N ASN A 66 -4.52 0.05 22.66
CA ASN A 66 -3.75 0.41 21.47
C ASN A 66 -2.44 -0.38 21.40
N SER A 67 -2.25 -1.10 20.31
CA SER A 67 -1.08 -1.95 20.06
C SER A 67 -0.55 -1.81 18.62
N GLY A 68 -1.10 -0.86 17.88
CA GLY A 68 -0.71 -0.55 16.50
C GLY A 68 -1.44 -1.36 15.43
N TYR A 69 -1.29 -0.90 14.21
CA TYR A 69 -1.99 -1.41 13.03
C TYR A 69 -1.77 -2.91 12.78
N GLY A 70 -0.49 -3.35 12.79
CA GLY A 70 -0.16 -4.73 12.48
C GLY A 70 -0.80 -5.73 13.44
N HIS A 71 -0.71 -5.46 14.76
CA HIS A 71 -1.37 -6.29 15.76
C HIS A 71 -2.90 -6.26 15.60
N THR A 72 -3.47 -5.09 15.30
CA THR A 72 -4.92 -4.94 15.09
C THR A 72 -5.41 -5.77 13.90
N MET A 73 -4.66 -5.75 12.81
CA MET A 73 -4.93 -6.59 11.64
C MET A 73 -4.83 -8.09 11.96
N ASN A 74 -3.79 -8.50 12.70
CA ASN A 74 -3.60 -9.90 13.06
C ASN A 74 -4.74 -10.41 13.96
N VAL A 75 -5.21 -9.61 14.92
CA VAL A 75 -6.40 -9.93 15.73
C VAL A 75 -7.63 -10.14 14.85
N GLY A 76 -7.83 -9.29 13.84
CA GLY A 76 -8.92 -9.43 12.88
C GLY A 76 -8.79 -10.71 12.02
N ILE A 77 -7.58 -11.01 11.53
CA ILE A 77 -7.29 -12.23 10.76
C ILE A 77 -7.55 -13.50 11.59
N ASP A 78 -7.12 -13.50 12.85
CA ASP A 78 -7.29 -14.64 13.75
C ASP A 78 -8.76 -14.86 14.16
N ALA A 79 -9.55 -13.78 14.22
CA ALA A 79 -10.99 -13.85 14.50
C ALA A 79 -11.86 -14.22 13.28
N ALA A 80 -11.28 -14.15 12.07
CA ALA A 80 -12.01 -14.42 10.83
C ALA A 80 -12.41 -15.88 10.68
N THR A 81 -13.66 -16.12 10.27
CA THR A 81 -14.22 -17.45 10.05
C THR A 81 -14.62 -17.69 8.58
N GLY A 82 -14.67 -16.65 7.77
CA GLY A 82 -15.03 -16.71 6.35
C GLY A 82 -14.03 -17.50 5.49
N GLU A 83 -14.45 -17.87 4.30
CA GLU A 83 -13.58 -18.55 3.33
C GLU A 83 -12.45 -17.66 2.84
N TYR A 84 -12.77 -16.38 2.62
CA TYR A 84 -11.83 -15.34 2.24
C TYR A 84 -11.80 -14.21 3.27
N ILE A 85 -10.70 -13.47 3.29
CA ILE A 85 -10.50 -12.28 4.11
C ILE A 85 -10.37 -11.07 3.19
N GLY A 86 -11.20 -10.05 3.42
CA GLY A 86 -11.11 -8.70 2.85
C GLY A 86 -10.68 -7.70 3.91
N ILE A 87 -10.10 -6.59 3.48
CA ILE A 87 -9.62 -5.51 4.36
C ILE A 87 -10.23 -4.20 3.89
N VAL A 88 -10.78 -3.41 4.79
CA VAL A 88 -11.21 -2.04 4.52
C VAL A 88 -10.58 -1.11 5.53
N GLU A 89 -9.75 -0.18 5.05
CA GLU A 89 -9.23 0.88 5.90
C GLU A 89 -10.39 1.79 6.34
N PRO A 90 -10.46 2.18 7.60
CA PRO A 90 -11.67 2.79 8.16
C PRO A 90 -11.89 4.26 7.74
N ASP A 91 -10.96 4.85 6.99
CA ASP A 91 -11.12 6.14 6.33
C ASP A 91 -11.42 6.03 4.81
N ASP A 92 -11.52 4.80 4.30
CA ASP A 92 -11.83 4.46 2.92
C ASP A 92 -13.26 3.88 2.80
N TYR A 93 -13.68 3.58 1.56
CA TYR A 93 -14.91 2.84 1.32
C TYR A 93 -14.82 1.95 0.07
N VAL A 94 -15.78 1.05 -0.09
CA VAL A 94 -15.79 0.09 -1.21
C VAL A 94 -17.10 0.18 -2.00
N LYS A 95 -17.05 -0.17 -3.29
CA LYS A 95 -18.26 -0.29 -4.11
C LYS A 95 -19.10 -1.47 -3.64
N LEU A 96 -20.41 -1.37 -3.79
CA LEU A 96 -21.37 -2.32 -3.23
C LEU A 96 -21.24 -3.74 -3.80
N ASP A 97 -20.70 -3.88 -4.99
CA ASP A 97 -20.52 -5.15 -5.71
C ASP A 97 -19.11 -5.75 -5.57
N MET A 98 -18.24 -5.14 -4.76
CA MET A 98 -16.84 -5.56 -4.64
C MET A 98 -16.71 -7.01 -4.19
N TYR A 99 -17.26 -7.34 -3.04
CA TYR A 99 -17.05 -8.67 -2.44
C TYR A 99 -17.77 -9.77 -3.20
N GLU A 100 -18.95 -9.51 -3.77
CA GLU A 100 -19.64 -10.47 -4.62
C GLU A 100 -18.84 -10.80 -5.88
N THR A 101 -18.35 -9.77 -6.58
CA THR A 101 -17.56 -9.93 -7.79
C THR A 101 -16.25 -10.66 -7.50
N LEU A 102 -15.52 -10.22 -6.48
CA LEU A 102 -14.22 -10.83 -6.14
C LEU A 102 -14.37 -12.27 -5.64
N TYR A 103 -15.38 -12.56 -4.80
CA TYR A 103 -15.65 -13.90 -4.32
C TYR A 103 -15.98 -14.86 -5.47
N ASN A 104 -16.91 -14.48 -6.34
CA ASN A 104 -17.32 -15.33 -7.48
C ASN A 104 -16.15 -15.62 -8.42
N LEU A 105 -15.30 -14.61 -8.71
CA LEU A 105 -14.10 -14.80 -9.53
C LEU A 105 -13.05 -15.65 -8.83
N ALA A 106 -12.85 -15.46 -7.52
CA ALA A 106 -11.90 -16.24 -6.73
C ALA A 106 -12.27 -17.73 -6.69
N GLU A 107 -13.54 -18.04 -6.46
CA GLU A 107 -14.05 -19.40 -6.46
C GLU A 107 -14.01 -20.04 -7.84
N ALA A 108 -14.45 -19.35 -8.88
CA ALA A 108 -14.41 -19.86 -10.25
C ALA A 108 -12.99 -20.21 -10.72
N ASN A 109 -11.98 -19.49 -10.21
CA ASN A 109 -10.59 -19.69 -10.58
C ASN A 109 -9.75 -20.38 -9.51
N GLN A 110 -10.32 -20.72 -8.36
CA GLN A 110 -9.66 -21.42 -7.23
C GLN A 110 -8.31 -20.77 -6.87
N VAL A 111 -8.33 -19.45 -6.54
CA VAL A 111 -7.12 -18.68 -6.31
C VAL A 111 -6.80 -18.52 -4.83
N ASP A 112 -5.50 -18.31 -4.52
CA ASP A 112 -5.01 -17.99 -3.18
C ASP A 112 -5.36 -16.54 -2.80
N LEU A 113 -5.31 -15.65 -3.78
CA LEU A 113 -5.72 -14.26 -3.64
C LEU A 113 -6.16 -13.65 -4.98
N ILE A 114 -7.04 -12.67 -4.89
CA ILE A 114 -7.50 -11.87 -6.01
C ILE A 114 -7.38 -10.38 -5.66
N LYS A 115 -6.88 -9.59 -6.58
CA LYS A 115 -6.70 -8.14 -6.42
C LYS A 115 -7.37 -7.39 -7.56
N ALA A 116 -7.88 -6.20 -7.26
CA ALA A 116 -8.54 -5.35 -8.23
C ALA A 116 -7.88 -3.98 -8.32
N ASP A 117 -8.08 -3.29 -9.43
CA ASP A 117 -7.77 -1.87 -9.57
C ASP A 117 -8.59 -1.05 -8.56
N PHE A 118 -8.24 0.22 -8.39
CA PHE A 118 -8.87 1.07 -7.38
C PHE A 118 -8.90 2.54 -7.81
N TYR A 119 -9.70 3.33 -7.12
CA TYR A 119 -9.64 4.79 -7.21
C TYR A 119 -8.92 5.37 -6.00
N ARG A 120 -8.13 6.42 -6.23
CA ARG A 120 -7.84 7.42 -5.20
C ARG A 120 -8.84 8.55 -5.32
N PHE A 121 -9.28 9.10 -4.19
CA PHE A 121 -10.23 10.19 -4.22
C PHE A 121 -9.93 11.28 -3.18
N LYS A 122 -10.46 12.48 -3.46
CA LYS A 122 -10.46 13.63 -2.55
C LYS A 122 -11.80 14.35 -2.67
N GLY A 123 -12.24 14.96 -1.57
CA GLY A 123 -13.52 15.69 -1.52
C GLY A 123 -14.73 14.76 -1.51
N ASN A 124 -15.90 15.37 -1.55
CA ASN A 124 -17.20 14.68 -1.56
C ASN A 124 -18.19 15.40 -2.48
N GLY A 125 -19.30 14.75 -2.78
CA GLY A 125 -20.37 15.33 -3.58
C GLY A 125 -19.89 15.94 -4.89
N LYS A 126 -20.15 17.24 -5.11
CA LYS A 126 -19.76 17.97 -6.34
C LYS A 126 -18.25 18.23 -6.46
N GLU A 127 -17.53 18.17 -5.36
CA GLU A 127 -16.08 18.38 -5.32
C GLU A 127 -15.28 17.07 -5.39
N LEU A 128 -15.95 15.95 -5.55
CA LEU A 128 -15.31 14.63 -5.63
C LEU A 128 -14.37 14.56 -6.85
N LYS A 129 -13.09 14.34 -6.58
CA LYS A 129 -12.05 14.10 -7.59
C LYS A 129 -11.61 12.65 -7.50
N LEU A 130 -11.67 11.94 -8.62
CA LEU A 130 -11.29 10.53 -8.73
C LEU A 130 -10.04 10.38 -9.61
N GLU A 131 -9.09 9.60 -9.13
CA GLU A 131 -7.91 9.16 -9.89
C GLU A 131 -7.94 7.64 -10.00
N TYR A 132 -8.07 7.13 -11.23
CA TYR A 132 -8.05 5.69 -11.49
C TYR A 132 -6.63 5.14 -11.39
N ASN A 133 -6.45 4.12 -10.56
CA ASN A 133 -5.15 3.47 -10.33
C ASN A 133 -5.22 2.01 -10.76
N GLN A 134 -4.43 1.67 -11.76
CA GLN A 134 -4.26 0.32 -12.28
C GLN A 134 -3.15 -0.40 -11.51
N LEU A 135 -3.34 -1.66 -11.18
CA LEU A 135 -2.28 -2.50 -10.61
C LEU A 135 -1.17 -2.74 -11.65
N SER A 136 -1.54 -2.91 -12.92
CA SER A 136 -0.62 -3.01 -14.03
C SER A 136 -1.08 -2.18 -15.23
N LYS A 137 -0.13 -1.55 -15.93
CA LYS A 137 -0.39 -0.91 -17.22
C LYS A 137 -0.52 -1.95 -18.36
N ASP A 138 0.14 -3.08 -18.21
CA ASP A 138 0.03 -4.21 -19.14
C ASP A 138 -1.24 -5.00 -18.85
N LYS A 139 -2.21 -4.90 -19.76
CA LYS A 139 -3.51 -5.56 -19.66
C LYS A 139 -3.44 -7.08 -19.72
N SER A 140 -2.33 -7.64 -20.20
CA SER A 140 -2.15 -9.10 -20.29
C SER A 140 -2.11 -9.81 -18.93
N TYR A 141 -1.91 -9.07 -17.83
CA TYR A 141 -1.93 -9.62 -16.47
C TYR A 141 -3.34 -9.80 -15.90
N TYR A 142 -4.36 -9.21 -16.52
CA TYR A 142 -5.73 -9.28 -16.01
C TYR A 142 -6.52 -10.45 -16.61
N GLY A 143 -7.54 -10.90 -15.88
CA GLY A 143 -8.52 -11.87 -16.36
C GLY A 143 -8.00 -13.30 -16.50
N LYS A 144 -6.88 -13.62 -15.86
CA LYS A 144 -6.30 -14.98 -15.86
C LYS A 144 -5.59 -15.29 -14.53
N VAL A 145 -5.44 -16.56 -14.25
CA VAL A 145 -4.64 -17.03 -13.11
C VAL A 145 -3.16 -16.94 -13.45
N LEU A 146 -2.39 -16.39 -12.52
CA LEU A 146 -0.94 -16.22 -12.63
C LEU A 146 -0.25 -16.89 -11.44
N ASP A 147 0.87 -17.56 -11.69
CA ASP A 147 1.82 -17.98 -10.68
C ASP A 147 2.94 -16.92 -10.58
N PRO A 148 3.16 -16.30 -9.40
CA PRO A 148 4.25 -15.34 -9.21
C PRO A 148 5.64 -15.91 -9.50
N LYS A 149 5.83 -17.23 -9.38
CA LYS A 149 7.10 -17.90 -9.71
C LYS A 149 7.42 -17.78 -11.20
N GLU A 150 6.38 -17.92 -12.05
CA GLU A 150 6.49 -17.82 -13.49
C GLU A 150 6.31 -16.39 -14.02
N ASN A 151 5.71 -15.51 -13.19
CA ASN A 151 5.38 -14.15 -13.54
C ASN A 151 5.93 -13.15 -12.50
N PRO A 152 7.26 -13.07 -12.29
CA PRO A 152 7.86 -12.23 -11.25
C PRO A 152 7.56 -10.74 -11.41
N GLU A 153 7.12 -10.29 -12.59
CA GLU A 153 6.73 -8.92 -12.87
C GLU A 153 5.56 -8.44 -12.00
N VAL A 154 4.73 -9.37 -11.45
CA VAL A 154 3.65 -9.01 -10.52
C VAL A 154 4.18 -8.33 -9.25
N PHE A 155 5.44 -8.56 -8.89
CA PHE A 155 6.09 -7.85 -7.79
C PHE A 155 6.33 -6.35 -8.09
N ARG A 156 6.18 -5.89 -9.32
CA ARG A 156 6.23 -4.46 -9.67
C ARG A 156 4.93 -3.73 -9.37
N PHE A 157 3.83 -4.44 -9.13
CA PHE A 157 2.52 -3.85 -8.90
C PHE A 157 2.47 -3.06 -7.59
N ILE A 158 1.46 -2.21 -7.47
CA ILE A 158 1.25 -1.39 -6.27
C ILE A 158 1.04 -2.31 -5.06
N MET A 159 1.85 -2.10 -4.01
CA MET A 159 1.70 -2.80 -2.74
C MET A 159 0.54 -2.17 -1.96
N ASN A 160 -0.58 -2.86 -1.96
CA ASN A 160 -1.72 -2.58 -1.10
C ASN A 160 -2.34 -3.90 -0.64
N THR A 161 -3.00 -3.91 0.50
CA THR A 161 -3.65 -5.10 1.05
C THR A 161 -5.16 -5.09 0.87
N TRP A 162 -5.74 -3.92 0.77
CA TRP A 162 -7.17 -3.66 0.83
C TRP A 162 -7.93 -3.79 -0.50
N SER A 163 -7.29 -3.76 -1.68
CA SER A 163 -8.00 -3.84 -2.97
C SER A 163 -8.32 -5.26 -3.44
N GLY A 164 -8.52 -6.20 -2.52
CA GLY A 164 -8.76 -7.60 -2.88
C GLY A 164 -9.21 -8.46 -1.72
N ILE A 165 -9.25 -9.77 -1.96
CA ILE A 165 -9.51 -10.78 -0.93
C ILE A 165 -8.46 -11.89 -0.99
N TYR A 166 -8.25 -12.53 0.14
CA TYR A 166 -7.24 -13.56 0.38
C TYR A 166 -7.91 -14.82 0.91
N LYS A 167 -7.59 -15.99 0.39
CA LYS A 167 -8.10 -17.25 0.92
C LYS A 167 -7.59 -17.44 2.35
N ARG A 168 -8.50 -17.58 3.33
CA ARG A 168 -8.14 -17.66 4.75
C ARG A 168 -7.25 -18.86 5.03
N GLU A 169 -7.56 -20.02 4.43
CA GLU A 169 -6.76 -21.22 4.56
C GLU A 169 -5.31 -21.01 4.08
N PHE A 170 -5.11 -20.28 2.97
CA PHE A 170 -3.79 -19.91 2.46
C PHE A 170 -3.01 -19.06 3.47
N LEU A 171 -3.63 -18.01 4.04
CA LEU A 171 -2.99 -17.18 5.04
C LEU A 171 -2.59 -17.97 6.29
N ASN A 172 -3.44 -18.89 6.73
CA ASN A 172 -3.20 -19.73 7.90
C ASN A 172 -2.14 -20.80 7.64
N LYS A 173 -2.18 -21.46 6.47
CA LYS A 173 -1.20 -22.48 6.06
C LYS A 173 0.23 -21.97 6.13
N TYR A 174 0.45 -20.74 5.70
CA TYR A 174 1.79 -20.14 5.65
C TYR A 174 2.06 -19.15 6.80
N HIS A 175 1.16 -19.05 7.79
CA HIS A 175 1.25 -18.12 8.92
C HIS A 175 1.51 -16.66 8.48
N ILE A 176 0.86 -16.24 7.41
CA ILE A 176 1.02 -14.89 6.87
C ILE A 176 0.34 -13.91 7.80
N ARG A 177 1.12 -12.98 8.38
CA ARG A 177 0.66 -11.98 9.35
C ARG A 177 1.39 -10.65 9.10
N HIS A 178 0.79 -9.58 9.60
CA HIS A 178 1.41 -8.25 9.61
C HIS A 178 2.52 -8.18 10.66
N ASN A 179 3.51 -7.34 10.41
CA ASN A 179 4.51 -7.00 11.40
C ASN A 179 3.87 -6.17 12.53
N GLU A 180 4.06 -6.56 13.78
CA GLU A 180 3.43 -5.93 14.95
C GLU A 180 4.28 -4.78 15.53
N THR A 181 4.70 -3.87 14.67
CA THR A 181 5.38 -2.64 15.13
C THR A 181 4.37 -1.60 15.62
N PRO A 182 4.77 -0.73 16.57
CA PRO A 182 3.90 0.33 17.08
C PRO A 182 3.41 1.29 16.01
N GLY A 183 2.16 1.76 16.14
CA GLY A 183 1.53 2.71 15.23
C GLY A 183 1.12 2.09 13.88
N ALA A 184 0.97 2.94 12.88
CA ALA A 184 0.60 2.53 11.52
C ALA A 184 1.62 3.09 10.52
N SER A 185 2.44 2.23 9.89
CA SER A 185 3.39 2.60 8.84
C SER A 185 4.01 1.39 8.17
N PHE A 186 3.71 1.21 6.89
CA PHE A 186 4.32 0.21 6.01
C PHE A 186 4.10 -1.28 6.36
N GLN A 187 3.36 -1.63 7.42
CA GLN A 187 3.10 -3.03 7.80
C GLN A 187 2.32 -3.81 6.73
N ASP A 188 1.62 -3.10 5.86
CA ASP A 188 0.99 -3.63 4.66
C ASP A 188 2.00 -4.23 3.67
N ASN A 189 3.22 -3.69 3.60
CA ASN A 189 4.25 -4.17 2.70
C ASN A 189 4.72 -5.59 3.02
N GLY A 190 4.93 -5.88 4.30
CA GLY A 190 5.35 -7.22 4.75
C GLY A 190 4.27 -8.27 4.51
N PHE A 191 3.02 -7.95 4.80
CA PHE A 191 1.89 -8.82 4.51
C PHE A 191 1.76 -9.08 3.00
N TRP A 192 1.78 -8.00 2.20
CA TRP A 192 1.72 -8.11 0.73
C TRP A 192 2.86 -8.97 0.18
N PHE A 193 4.11 -8.73 0.63
CA PHE A 193 5.28 -9.44 0.15
C PHE A 193 5.21 -10.95 0.48
N GLN A 194 4.80 -11.30 1.69
CA GLN A 194 4.60 -12.69 2.10
C GLN A 194 3.53 -13.38 1.24
N THR A 195 2.38 -12.71 0.99
CA THR A 195 1.31 -13.28 0.17
C THR A 195 1.78 -13.55 -1.25
N PHE A 196 2.51 -12.63 -1.87
CA PHE A 196 3.01 -12.80 -3.23
C PHE A 196 4.14 -13.84 -3.33
N CYS A 197 4.98 -13.98 -2.30
CA CYS A 197 6.02 -15.02 -2.26
C CYS A 197 5.45 -16.44 -2.12
N ARG A 198 4.31 -16.59 -1.45
CA ARG A 198 3.73 -17.90 -1.10
C ARG A 198 2.59 -18.32 -2.03
N ALA A 199 1.95 -17.38 -2.71
CA ALA A 199 0.85 -17.70 -3.62
C ALA A 199 1.35 -18.47 -4.85
N GLU A 200 0.52 -19.39 -5.30
CA GLU A 200 0.69 -20.12 -6.56
C GLU A 200 -0.36 -19.70 -7.59
N ARG A 201 -1.46 -19.12 -7.11
CA ARG A 201 -2.61 -18.78 -7.94
C ARG A 201 -3.13 -17.37 -7.58
N ILE A 202 -2.73 -16.37 -8.35
CA ILE A 202 -3.19 -14.98 -8.18
C ILE A 202 -4.05 -14.59 -9.38
N TYR A 203 -5.10 -13.81 -9.15
CA TYR A 203 -5.95 -13.25 -10.20
C TYR A 203 -6.05 -11.74 -10.07
N PHE A 204 -5.98 -11.01 -11.19
CA PHE A 204 -6.13 -9.56 -11.21
C PHE A 204 -7.37 -9.16 -11.98
N VAL A 205 -8.14 -8.22 -11.43
CA VAL A 205 -9.38 -7.69 -11.99
C VAL A 205 -9.17 -6.25 -12.46
N ASN A 206 -9.43 -6.00 -13.75
CA ASN A 206 -9.34 -4.68 -14.35
C ASN A 206 -10.62 -3.85 -14.09
N GLN A 207 -11.05 -3.79 -12.83
CA GLN A 207 -12.17 -2.98 -12.38
C GLN A 207 -11.84 -2.35 -11.02
N PRO A 208 -12.12 -1.05 -10.84
CA PRO A 208 -11.84 -0.37 -9.58
C PRO A 208 -13.04 -0.52 -8.63
N PHE A 209 -12.87 -1.24 -7.54
CA PHE A 209 -13.89 -1.43 -6.51
C PHE A 209 -13.61 -0.67 -5.23
N TYR A 210 -12.34 -0.43 -4.94
CA TYR A 210 -11.89 0.20 -3.70
C TYR A 210 -11.69 1.71 -3.89
N MET A 211 -12.16 2.50 -2.93
CA MET A 211 -12.09 3.96 -2.92
C MET A 211 -11.13 4.40 -1.82
N ASN A 212 -9.87 4.71 -2.19
CA ASN A 212 -8.82 5.09 -1.25
C ASN A 212 -8.77 6.62 -1.05
N ARG A 213 -9.08 7.09 0.15
CA ARG A 213 -9.10 8.51 0.52
C ARG A 213 -7.70 9.12 0.56
N ARG A 214 -7.57 10.35 0.05
CA ARG A 214 -6.29 11.07 -0.01
C ARG A 214 -6.31 12.46 0.64
N ASP A 215 -7.40 12.82 1.29
CA ASP A 215 -7.59 14.11 1.96
C ASP A 215 -7.76 14.00 3.49
N ASN A 216 -7.56 12.80 4.06
CA ASN A 216 -7.48 12.64 5.51
C ASN A 216 -6.17 13.28 6.03
N PRO A 217 -6.23 14.40 6.79
CA PRO A 217 -5.03 15.06 7.30
C PRO A 217 -4.27 14.22 8.33
N ASN A 218 -4.95 13.27 8.98
CA ASN A 218 -4.37 12.38 9.99
C ASN A 218 -3.83 11.07 9.38
N SER A 219 -3.83 10.94 8.06
CA SER A 219 -3.25 9.76 7.40
C SER A 219 -1.77 9.58 7.77
N SER A 220 -1.39 8.36 8.07
CA SER A 220 -0.02 8.00 8.46
C SER A 220 1.04 8.40 7.43
N VAL A 221 0.67 8.58 6.16
CA VAL A 221 1.58 9.03 5.09
C VAL A 221 2.02 10.48 5.23
N HIS A 222 1.30 11.30 6.03
CA HIS A 222 1.64 12.71 6.26
C HIS A 222 2.58 12.94 7.44
N ASP A 223 2.87 11.91 8.23
CA ASP A 223 3.77 12.01 9.38
C ASP A 223 5.24 12.05 8.93
N ARG A 224 5.83 13.24 9.00
CA ARG A 224 7.21 13.50 8.59
C ARG A 224 8.26 12.90 9.52
N GLY A 225 7.89 12.56 10.75
CA GLY A 225 8.77 11.95 11.74
C GLY A 225 8.96 10.43 11.58
N LYS A 226 8.17 9.79 10.73
CA LYS A 226 8.27 8.34 10.48
C LYS A 226 9.40 7.99 9.51
N VAL A 227 10.64 8.26 9.90
CA VAL A 227 11.83 8.16 9.07
C VAL A 227 12.22 6.70 8.80
N TYR A 228 12.24 5.85 9.84
CA TYR A 228 12.78 4.49 9.76
C TYR A 228 11.71 3.39 9.67
N CYS A 229 10.42 3.74 9.64
CA CYS A 229 9.35 2.72 9.61
C CYS A 229 9.46 1.79 8.39
N ALA A 230 9.84 2.33 7.21
CA ALA A 230 10.09 1.48 6.05
C ALA A 230 11.30 0.56 6.27
N SER A 231 12.36 1.03 6.93
CA SER A 231 13.54 0.21 7.22
C SER A 231 13.21 -0.96 8.14
N GLU A 232 12.43 -0.71 9.20
CA GLU A 232 11.98 -1.76 10.13
C GLU A 232 11.10 -2.79 9.42
N GLU A 233 10.21 -2.35 8.55
CA GLU A 233 9.37 -3.27 7.78
C GLU A 233 10.20 -4.11 6.79
N TYR A 234 11.15 -3.50 6.08
CA TYR A 234 12.04 -4.24 5.18
C TYR A 234 13.00 -5.17 5.94
N LYS A 235 13.38 -4.86 7.16
CA LYS A 235 14.11 -5.77 8.04
C LYS A 235 13.25 -7.00 8.42
N TYR A 236 11.97 -6.80 8.71
CA TYR A 236 11.02 -7.89 8.95
C TYR A 236 10.87 -8.78 7.71
N ILE A 237 10.68 -8.20 6.51
CA ILE A 237 10.61 -8.95 5.25
C ILE A 237 11.92 -9.72 4.99
N TYR A 238 13.08 -9.12 5.26
CA TYR A 238 14.36 -9.79 5.10
C TYR A 238 14.49 -10.99 6.05
N GLY A 239 14.09 -10.84 7.30
CA GLY A 239 14.04 -11.93 8.27
C GLY A 239 13.09 -13.07 7.87
N PHE A 240 11.97 -12.75 7.20
CA PHE A 240 11.11 -13.76 6.58
C PHE A 240 11.85 -14.51 5.45
N LEU A 241 12.56 -13.80 4.59
CA LEU A 241 13.34 -14.42 3.51
C LEU A 241 14.50 -15.27 4.06
N GLU A 242 15.18 -14.84 5.12
CA GLU A 242 16.26 -15.63 5.75
C GLU A 242 15.77 -16.97 6.34
N LYS A 243 14.55 -16.98 6.89
CA LYS A 243 13.91 -18.20 7.37
C LYS A 243 13.40 -19.13 6.25
N ASN A 244 13.40 -18.65 4.99
CA ASN A 244 12.89 -19.37 3.82
C ASN A 244 13.90 -19.26 2.66
N PRO A 245 15.01 -20.00 2.68
CA PRO A 245 16.12 -19.85 1.71
C PRO A 245 15.68 -19.98 0.26
N GLU A 246 14.74 -20.85 -0.05
CA GLU A 246 14.19 -21.04 -1.41
C GLU A 246 13.42 -19.80 -1.91
N LEU A 247 12.75 -19.06 -1.01
CA LEU A 247 12.09 -17.80 -1.34
C LEU A 247 13.11 -16.67 -1.44
N LYS A 248 14.14 -16.68 -0.58
CA LYS A 248 15.23 -15.71 -0.66
C LYS A 248 15.94 -15.79 -2.00
N GLU A 249 16.38 -16.98 -2.41
CA GLU A 249 17.03 -17.20 -3.71
C GLU A 249 16.20 -16.65 -4.87
N ARG A 250 14.87 -16.89 -4.84
CA ARG A 250 13.97 -16.49 -5.91
C ARG A 250 13.62 -15.01 -5.92
N TYR A 251 13.39 -14.39 -4.74
CA TYR A 251 12.76 -13.09 -4.64
C TYR A 251 13.63 -11.98 -4.04
N ILE A 252 14.89 -12.25 -3.69
CA ILE A 252 15.77 -11.25 -3.07
C ILE A 252 15.98 -10.00 -3.95
N TYR A 253 16.01 -10.18 -5.27
CA TYR A 253 16.13 -9.05 -6.20
C TYR A 253 14.86 -8.19 -6.24
N MET A 254 13.68 -8.83 -6.16
CA MET A 254 12.39 -8.12 -6.08
C MET A 254 12.23 -7.41 -4.74
N TYR A 255 12.67 -8.03 -3.64
CA TYR A 255 12.78 -7.39 -2.33
C TYR A 255 13.62 -6.11 -2.42
N SER A 256 14.80 -6.18 -2.99
CA SER A 256 15.73 -5.05 -3.12
C SER A 256 15.13 -3.92 -3.99
N LEU A 257 14.44 -4.26 -5.08
CA LEU A 257 13.74 -3.30 -5.92
C LEU A 257 12.61 -2.58 -5.14
N LYS A 258 11.77 -3.34 -4.42
CA LYS A 258 10.69 -2.77 -3.61
C LYS A 258 11.23 -1.90 -2.48
N LYS A 259 12.28 -2.34 -1.80
CA LYS A 259 12.99 -1.55 -0.78
C LYS A 259 13.49 -0.22 -1.35
N PHE A 260 14.11 -0.24 -2.53
CA PHE A 260 14.55 0.96 -3.23
C PHE A 260 13.38 1.93 -3.47
N HIS A 261 12.23 1.45 -3.97
CA HIS A 261 11.07 2.29 -4.21
C HIS A 261 10.51 2.89 -2.91
N ASN A 262 10.41 2.10 -1.84
CA ASN A 262 9.91 2.59 -0.54
C ASN A 262 10.88 3.56 0.16
N TYR A 263 12.18 3.37 0.03
CA TYR A 263 13.16 4.32 0.55
C TYR A 263 13.11 5.65 -0.21
N ASN A 264 12.88 5.62 -1.53
CA ASN A 264 12.64 6.84 -2.30
C ASN A 264 11.32 7.52 -1.92
N PHE A 265 10.28 6.74 -1.64
CA PHE A 265 9.02 7.27 -1.13
C PHE A 265 9.21 7.90 0.26
N THR A 266 9.97 7.26 1.15
CA THR A 266 10.34 7.82 2.46
C THR A 266 11.04 9.16 2.30
N LEU A 267 12.08 9.27 1.46
CA LEU A 267 12.77 10.54 1.17
C LEU A 267 11.83 11.63 0.63
N SER A 268 10.73 11.28 -0.03
CA SER A 268 9.79 12.28 -0.56
C SER A 268 8.84 12.86 0.49
N ARG A 269 8.76 12.27 1.70
CA ARG A 269 7.76 12.61 2.72
C ARG A 269 8.32 12.99 4.09
N ILE A 270 9.52 12.54 4.45
CA ILE A 270 10.15 12.88 5.75
C ILE A 270 10.52 14.36 5.80
N GLY A 271 10.80 14.87 7.03
CA GLY A 271 11.28 16.23 7.20
C GLY A 271 12.69 16.42 6.60
N GLU A 272 12.96 17.64 6.12
CA GLU A 272 14.25 17.96 5.47
C GLU A 272 15.44 17.75 6.42
N GLU A 273 15.23 17.94 7.71
CA GLU A 273 16.18 17.70 8.79
C GLU A 273 16.69 16.26 8.86
N PHE A 274 15.93 15.29 8.32
CA PHE A 274 16.28 13.87 8.32
C PHE A 274 16.93 13.40 7.02
N TYR A 275 16.97 14.22 5.95
CA TYR A 275 17.41 13.75 4.62
C TYR A 275 18.84 13.22 4.62
N GLN A 276 19.78 13.93 5.25
CA GLN A 276 21.18 13.53 5.25
C GLN A 276 21.38 12.23 6.03
N GLU A 277 20.82 12.14 7.23
CA GLU A 277 20.89 10.93 8.05
C GLU A 277 20.28 9.72 7.37
N PHE A 278 19.08 9.88 6.80
CA PHE A 278 18.40 8.80 6.10
C PHE A 278 19.14 8.37 4.83
N LEU A 279 19.79 9.28 4.10
CA LEU A 279 20.63 8.93 2.95
C LEU A 279 21.88 8.13 3.35
N GLN A 280 22.48 8.39 4.50
CA GLN A 280 23.57 7.57 5.05
C GLN A 280 23.09 6.15 5.35
N HIS A 281 21.97 6.02 6.07
CA HIS A 281 21.36 4.74 6.37
C HIS A 281 21.00 3.96 5.07
N TYR A 282 20.40 4.65 4.09
CA TYR A 282 20.06 4.09 2.79
C TYR A 282 21.32 3.55 2.08
N SER A 283 22.38 4.36 2.04
CA SER A 283 23.67 3.97 1.44
C SER A 283 24.25 2.71 2.08
N GLU A 284 24.28 2.64 3.42
CA GLU A 284 24.81 1.52 4.17
C GLU A 284 24.06 0.22 3.88
N GLU A 285 22.72 0.26 3.90
CA GLU A 285 21.92 -0.92 3.66
C GLU A 285 22.02 -1.43 2.21
N PHE A 286 22.03 -0.54 1.24
CA PHE A 286 22.17 -0.94 -0.16
C PHE A 286 23.61 -1.29 -0.55
N ARG A 287 24.60 -0.78 0.17
CA ARG A 287 26.00 -1.25 0.05
C ARG A 287 26.14 -2.69 0.53
N LYS A 288 25.48 -3.05 1.65
CA LYS A 288 25.41 -4.44 2.12
C LYS A 288 24.72 -5.33 1.08
N ALA A 289 23.56 -4.92 0.56
CA ALA A 289 22.83 -5.68 -0.46
C ALA A 289 23.68 -5.88 -1.72
N ARG A 290 24.42 -4.86 -2.18
CA ARG A 290 25.33 -4.96 -3.32
C ARG A 290 26.47 -5.95 -3.06
N ASN A 291 27.09 -5.88 -1.87
CA ASN A 291 28.20 -6.77 -1.51
C ASN A 291 27.73 -8.24 -1.37
N ASN A 292 26.49 -8.45 -0.98
CA ASN A 292 25.86 -9.77 -0.91
C ASN A 292 25.36 -10.29 -2.26
N GLY A 293 25.48 -9.50 -3.35
CA GLY A 293 24.95 -9.89 -4.66
C GLY A 293 23.42 -9.86 -4.74
N GLU A 294 22.74 -9.08 -3.91
CA GLU A 294 21.27 -9.02 -3.79
C GLU A 294 20.63 -7.95 -4.71
N LEU A 295 21.40 -7.38 -5.65
CA LEU A 295 20.93 -6.37 -6.59
C LEU A 295 21.05 -6.89 -8.03
N ASP A 296 19.93 -6.90 -8.76
CA ASP A 296 19.94 -7.16 -10.22
C ASP A 296 19.66 -5.86 -10.98
N LYS A 297 20.69 -5.34 -11.68
CA LYS A 297 20.61 -4.12 -12.50
C LYS A 297 19.46 -4.16 -13.52
N LYS A 298 19.09 -5.33 -14.03
CA LYS A 298 18.05 -5.50 -15.06
C LYS A 298 16.65 -5.11 -14.55
N LEU A 299 16.44 -5.14 -13.25
CA LEU A 299 15.17 -4.77 -12.63
C LEU A 299 14.99 -3.25 -12.50
N PHE A 300 16.06 -2.49 -12.56
CA PHE A 300 16.06 -1.04 -12.42
C PHE A 300 16.09 -0.36 -13.80
N SER A 301 15.37 0.73 -13.96
CA SER A 301 15.61 1.63 -15.09
C SER A 301 17.02 2.24 -15.00
N GLN A 302 17.53 2.77 -16.11
CA GLN A 302 18.84 3.43 -16.13
C GLN A 302 18.95 4.55 -15.09
N ASN A 303 17.88 5.34 -14.92
CA ASN A 303 17.85 6.44 -13.98
C ASN A 303 17.80 5.97 -12.53
N GLU A 304 17.02 4.92 -12.22
CA GLU A 304 16.97 4.32 -10.89
C GLU A 304 18.30 3.71 -10.50
N TRP A 305 18.92 2.95 -11.42
CA TRP A 305 20.23 2.35 -11.18
C TRP A 305 21.31 3.41 -10.95
N LYS A 306 21.31 4.48 -11.75
CA LYS A 306 22.22 5.61 -11.56
C LYS A 306 22.00 6.26 -10.21
N LYS A 307 20.76 6.56 -9.85
CA LYS A 307 20.39 7.14 -8.55
C LYS A 307 20.85 6.28 -7.39
N LEU A 308 20.60 4.96 -7.47
CA LEU A 308 21.00 4.01 -6.43
C LEU A 308 22.52 4.00 -6.24
N ASN A 309 23.30 3.95 -7.34
CA ASN A 309 24.75 3.97 -7.24
C ASN A 309 25.28 5.31 -6.72
N GLU A 310 24.75 6.46 -7.13
CA GLU A 310 25.13 7.77 -6.57
C GLU A 310 24.91 7.80 -5.05
N ILE A 311 23.79 7.25 -4.55
CA ILE A 311 23.51 7.16 -3.09
C ILE A 311 24.48 6.20 -2.41
N ILE A 312 24.72 5.00 -2.97
CA ILE A 312 25.63 4.00 -2.38
C ILE A 312 27.06 4.53 -2.27
N GLU A 313 27.56 5.17 -3.34
CA GLU A 313 28.96 5.62 -3.39
C GLU A 313 29.23 6.87 -2.56
N SER A 314 28.32 7.85 -2.62
CA SER A 314 28.55 9.16 -2.02
C SER A 314 27.23 9.82 -1.56
N PRO A 315 26.61 9.35 -0.45
CA PRO A 315 25.35 9.88 0.05
C PRO A 315 25.42 11.39 0.38
N ASP A 316 26.55 11.88 0.90
CA ASP A 316 26.74 13.30 1.17
C ASP A 316 26.83 14.15 -0.10
N THR A 317 27.48 13.64 -1.15
CA THR A 317 27.52 14.33 -2.44
C THR A 317 26.13 14.36 -3.07
N TYR A 318 25.41 13.24 -2.97
CA TYR A 318 24.03 13.15 -3.41
C TYR A 318 23.12 14.13 -2.65
N TYR A 319 23.25 14.20 -1.30
CA TYR A 319 22.53 15.16 -0.47
C TYR A 319 22.81 16.61 -0.89
N LYS A 320 24.09 17.00 -1.01
CA LYS A 320 24.49 18.34 -1.42
C LYS A 320 23.96 18.69 -2.81
N LYS A 321 23.93 17.75 -3.74
CA LYS A 321 23.47 17.98 -5.13
C LYS A 321 21.96 18.16 -5.25
N TYR A 322 21.18 17.44 -4.46
CA TYR A 322 19.73 17.36 -4.68
C TYR A 322 18.88 18.01 -3.58
N TYR A 323 19.42 18.19 -2.37
CA TYR A 323 18.67 18.67 -1.22
C TYR A 323 19.23 19.95 -0.60
N VAL A 324 20.54 20.23 -0.71
CA VAL A 324 21.08 21.50 -0.24
C VAL A 324 20.85 22.56 -1.30
N HIS A 325 19.93 23.46 -1.03
CA HIS A 325 19.77 24.65 -1.84
C HIS A 325 20.97 25.60 -1.59
N LYS A 326 21.71 25.95 -2.63
CA LYS A 326 22.71 27.03 -2.52
C LYS A 326 21.99 28.29 -2.05
N ASN A 327 22.37 28.74 -0.85
CA ASN A 327 22.05 30.01 -0.22
C ASN A 327 21.00 30.87 -0.94
N GLY A 328 19.74 30.82 -0.45
CA GLY A 328 18.77 31.91 -0.64
C GLY A 328 18.26 32.21 -2.05
N GLU A 329 18.76 31.56 -3.10
CA GLU A 329 18.22 31.69 -4.44
C GLU A 329 17.04 30.72 -4.62
N VAL A 330 15.84 31.25 -4.53
CA VAL A 330 14.64 30.64 -5.11
C VAL A 330 15.01 30.15 -6.51
N LYS A 331 14.83 28.87 -6.79
CA LYS A 331 14.98 28.31 -8.16
C LYS A 331 14.44 29.31 -9.15
N SER A 332 15.27 29.78 -10.07
CA SER A 332 14.86 30.78 -11.04
C SER A 332 13.56 30.29 -11.69
N LYS A 333 12.61 31.19 -11.95
CA LYS A 333 11.35 30.88 -12.65
C LYS A 333 11.59 29.98 -13.88
N ASN A 334 12.75 30.08 -14.53
CA ASN A 334 13.17 29.28 -15.69
C ASN A 334 13.47 27.82 -15.38
N GLU A 335 14.05 27.47 -14.21
CA GLU A 335 14.27 26.07 -13.83
C GLU A 335 12.99 25.40 -13.35
N MET A 336 12.12 26.17 -12.68
CA MET A 336 10.79 25.69 -12.28
C MET A 336 9.92 25.45 -13.52
N THR A 337 10.00 26.32 -14.54
CA THR A 337 9.28 26.19 -15.81
C THR A 337 9.84 25.02 -16.64
N LYS A 338 11.15 24.79 -16.68
CA LYS A 338 11.76 23.63 -17.34
C LYS A 338 11.38 22.31 -16.67
N ASN A 339 11.36 22.25 -15.35
CA ASN A 339 10.92 21.06 -14.61
C ASN A 339 9.41 20.78 -14.78
N ILE A 340 8.59 21.83 -14.84
CA ILE A 340 7.15 21.71 -15.14
C ILE A 340 6.94 21.26 -16.59
N ALA A 341 7.68 21.82 -17.54
CA ALA A 341 7.60 21.43 -18.96
C ALA A 341 8.08 19.99 -19.20
N GLN A 342 9.15 19.54 -18.55
CA GLN A 342 9.62 18.16 -18.64
C GLN A 342 8.65 17.16 -17.99
N LYS A 343 8.04 17.52 -16.86
CA LYS A 343 6.99 16.73 -16.22
C LYS A 343 5.71 16.70 -17.04
N ALA A 344 5.33 17.85 -17.64
CA ALA A 344 4.21 17.92 -18.56
C ALA A 344 4.43 17.06 -19.82
N LEU A 345 5.64 17.08 -20.36
CA LEU A 345 5.99 16.25 -21.52
C LEU A 345 5.98 14.72 -21.19
N TYR A 346 6.41 14.36 -19.99
CA TYR A 346 6.35 13.00 -19.49
C TYR A 346 4.89 12.54 -19.28
N CYS A 347 4.07 13.39 -18.66
CA CYS A 347 2.64 13.12 -18.47
C CYS A 347 1.87 13.05 -19.80
N LEU A 348 2.15 13.95 -20.75
CA LEU A 348 1.56 13.92 -22.10
C LEU A 348 1.88 12.62 -22.85
N LYS A 349 3.11 12.13 -22.72
CA LYS A 349 3.53 10.87 -23.37
C LYS A 349 2.93 9.61 -22.73
N ASN A 350 2.65 9.65 -21.43
CA ASN A 350 2.31 8.44 -20.67
C ASN A 350 0.89 8.44 -20.08
N GLU A 351 0.24 9.59 -19.93
CA GLU A 351 -1.02 9.71 -19.15
C GLU A 351 -2.13 10.50 -19.88
N GLY A 352 -1.86 11.06 -21.06
CA GLY A 352 -2.84 11.78 -21.90
C GLY A 352 -3.04 13.26 -21.58
N ILE A 353 -3.66 14.00 -22.53
CA ILE A 353 -3.72 15.48 -22.54
C ILE A 353 -4.51 16.06 -21.37
N MET A 354 -5.64 15.47 -21.00
CA MET A 354 -6.52 15.99 -19.93
C MET A 354 -5.88 15.97 -18.55
N TYR A 355 -5.23 14.86 -18.19
CA TYR A 355 -4.52 14.70 -16.92
C TYR A 355 -3.35 15.68 -16.78
N THR A 356 -2.64 15.95 -17.88
CA THR A 356 -1.51 16.88 -17.90
C THR A 356 -1.95 18.31 -17.67
N LEU A 357 -3.08 18.73 -18.24
CA LEU A 357 -3.63 20.08 -18.08
C LEU A 357 -4.09 20.35 -16.64
N ASP A 358 -4.67 19.37 -15.98
CA ASP A 358 -5.12 19.48 -14.59
C ASP A 358 -3.93 19.60 -13.62
N LYS A 359 -2.85 18.85 -13.82
CA LYS A 359 -1.63 18.98 -12.99
C LYS A 359 -0.86 20.29 -13.22
N ILE A 360 -0.93 20.85 -14.42
CA ILE A 360 -0.34 22.16 -14.70
C ILE A 360 -1.14 23.27 -14.01
N LYS A 361 -2.48 23.18 -14.04
CA LYS A 361 -3.36 24.12 -13.34
C LYS A 361 -3.18 24.09 -11.82
N GLU A 362 -3.09 22.90 -11.20
CA GLU A 362 -2.85 22.76 -9.75
C GLU A 362 -1.55 23.43 -9.29
N LYS A 363 -0.51 23.44 -10.12
CA LYS A 363 0.80 24.05 -9.78
C LYS A 363 0.93 25.53 -10.11
N LEU A 364 0.08 26.06 -10.98
CA LEU A 364 0.12 27.48 -11.34
C LEU A 364 -0.85 28.33 -10.51
N LEU A 365 -1.80 27.70 -9.82
CA LEU A 365 -2.85 28.37 -9.04
C LEU A 365 -2.72 28.14 -7.52
N GLY A 366 -1.78 27.34 -7.05
CA GLY A 366 -1.37 27.14 -5.65
C GLY A 366 0.03 27.69 -5.43
#